data_5915517ea747c21c2ec9ce75f9e8750a
#
_entry.id   5915517ea747c21c2ec9ce75f9e8750a
#
_cell.length_a   1.000
_cell.length_b   1.000
_cell.length_c   1.000
_cell.angle_alpha   90.00
_cell.angle_beta   90.00
_cell.angle_gamma   90.00
#
_symmetry.space_group_name_H-M   'P 1'
#
loop_
_entity.id
_entity.type
_entity.pdbx_description
1 polymer ?
#
loop_
_entity_poly.entity_id
_entity_poly.type
_entity_poly.pdbx_seq_one_letter_code
_entity_poly.pdbx_strand_id
1 'polypeptide(L)'
;HCDFVPPEHPHTTFGLLGEEVLRHSMVCYSSNKGFNLGGLGMATIVLADDDLRCRFNEEMSIAQTRLDNIFGMAALIAAYNDGEEWLNEAIAYVSGNKAYLEKFLQERIPQIRMIPSEGTYLVWLDCSQLPYRGMALEHFMINEANVAFCAGYEFGEQGEAFLRMNVACPRCTLTKALEQIEKAVNCLPRQ
;
A
#
# COMPACT_ATOMS: atom_id res chain seq x y z
N HIS A 1 5.54 -2.13 4.00
CA HIS A 1 5.62 -0.94 3.11
C HIS A 1 6.69 0.07 3.56
N CYS A 2 7.40 -0.18 4.69
CA CYS A 2 8.42 0.74 5.23
C CYS A 2 9.57 1.02 4.25
N ASP A 3 9.88 0.09 3.37
CA ASP A 3 10.91 0.26 2.33
C ASP A 3 10.43 1.15 1.16
N PHE A 4 9.11 1.35 1.03
CA PHE A 4 8.52 2.07 -0.11
C PHE A 4 8.13 3.51 0.28
N VAL A 5 9.15 4.30 0.66
CA VAL A 5 9.01 5.70 1.05
C VAL A 5 10.00 6.56 0.26
N PRO A 6 9.62 7.77 -0.18
CA PRO A 6 10.54 8.66 -0.86
C PRO A 6 11.59 9.21 0.13
N PRO A 7 12.79 9.60 -0.34
CA PRO A 7 13.89 10.06 0.52
C PRO A 7 13.55 11.27 1.41
N GLU A 8 12.64 12.13 0.97
CA GLU A 8 12.17 13.30 1.71
C GLU A 8 11.27 12.96 2.90
N HIS A 9 10.71 11.74 2.95
CA HIS A 9 9.87 11.23 4.02
C HIS A 9 10.38 9.88 4.54
N PRO A 10 11.58 9.84 5.16
CA PRO A 10 12.19 8.59 5.59
C PRO A 10 11.35 7.90 6.66
N HIS A 11 11.23 6.58 6.54
CA HIS A 11 10.53 5.77 7.54
C HIS A 11 11.26 5.83 8.90
N THR A 12 10.53 6.16 9.96
CA THR A 12 11.04 6.05 11.32
C THR A 12 10.85 4.61 11.81
N THR A 13 11.95 3.86 11.89
CA THR A 13 11.89 2.48 12.39
C THR A 13 11.57 2.46 13.88
N PHE A 14 10.74 1.49 14.29
CA PHE A 14 10.37 1.30 15.69
C PHE A 14 11.57 1.11 16.62
N GLY A 15 12.66 0.54 16.12
CA GLY A 15 13.92 0.34 16.86
C GLY A 15 14.57 1.62 17.36
N LEU A 16 14.25 2.77 16.78
CA LEU A 16 14.77 4.08 17.22
C LEU A 16 14.12 4.61 18.51
N LEU A 17 13.04 3.98 18.98
CA LEU A 17 12.34 4.37 20.22
C LEU A 17 13.10 3.99 21.50
N GLY A 18 14.18 3.24 21.38
CA GLY A 18 15.06 2.88 22.48
C GLY A 18 14.98 1.40 22.89
N GLU A 19 16.01 0.95 23.60
CA GLU A 19 16.21 -0.45 23.97
C GLU A 19 15.07 -1.00 24.86
N GLU A 20 14.59 -0.21 25.80
CA GLU A 20 13.51 -0.62 26.71
C GLU A 20 12.20 -0.90 25.93
N VAL A 21 11.87 -0.06 24.95
CA VAL A 21 10.69 -0.26 24.10
C VAL A 21 10.85 -1.51 23.24
N LEU A 22 12.04 -1.71 22.67
CA LEU A 22 12.34 -2.90 21.85
C LEU A 22 12.23 -4.20 22.63
N ARG A 23 12.66 -4.23 23.88
CA ARG A 23 12.57 -5.43 24.74
C ARG A 23 11.14 -5.88 25.00
N HIS A 24 10.19 -4.95 24.97
CA HIS A 24 8.76 -5.22 25.16
C HIS A 24 7.97 -5.27 23.86
N SER A 25 8.64 -5.43 22.72
CA SER A 25 8.00 -5.38 21.42
C SER A 25 8.38 -6.54 20.50
N MET A 26 7.50 -6.80 19.54
CA MET A 26 7.73 -7.65 18.39
C MET A 26 7.61 -6.78 17.13
N VAL A 27 8.71 -6.61 16.42
CA VAL A 27 8.73 -5.82 15.18
C VAL A 27 8.70 -6.75 14.00
N CYS A 28 7.65 -6.65 13.18
CA CYS A 28 7.45 -7.50 12.01
C CYS A 28 7.56 -6.66 10.73
N TYR A 29 8.38 -7.10 9.78
CA TYR A 29 8.47 -6.51 8.45
C TYR A 29 8.77 -7.56 7.39
N SER A 30 8.62 -7.19 6.13
CA SER A 30 8.71 -8.11 5.02
C SER A 30 9.10 -7.40 3.73
N SER A 31 9.97 -8.01 2.95
CA SER A 31 10.30 -7.60 1.59
C SER A 31 9.14 -7.73 0.59
N ASN A 32 8.05 -8.37 0.99
CA ASN A 32 6.92 -8.71 0.12
C ASN A 32 6.32 -7.49 -0.60
N LYS A 33 6.28 -6.34 0.07
CA LYS A 33 5.67 -5.11 -0.46
C LYS A 33 6.69 -4.22 -1.17
N GLY A 34 7.87 -4.03 -0.57
CA GLY A 34 8.93 -3.22 -1.17
C GLY A 34 9.43 -3.81 -2.48
N PHE A 35 9.63 -5.13 -2.54
CA PHE A 35 10.22 -5.82 -3.68
C PHE A 35 9.23 -6.70 -4.48
N ASN A 36 7.92 -6.53 -4.27
CA ASN A 36 6.88 -7.28 -4.97
C ASN A 36 7.01 -8.82 -4.85
N LEU A 37 7.40 -9.30 -3.68
CA LEU A 37 7.64 -10.73 -3.39
C LEU A 37 6.49 -11.40 -2.61
N GLY A 38 5.27 -10.84 -2.65
CA GLY A 38 4.14 -11.26 -1.82
C GLY A 38 3.77 -12.73 -1.93
N GLY A 39 3.94 -13.34 -3.11
CA GLY A 39 3.67 -14.75 -3.35
C GLY A 39 4.64 -15.72 -2.64
N LEU A 40 5.78 -15.23 -2.16
CA LEU A 40 6.77 -16.04 -1.46
C LEU A 40 6.54 -16.15 0.06
N GLY A 41 5.65 -15.33 0.61
CA GLY A 41 5.18 -15.48 1.99
C GLY A 41 6.27 -15.36 3.06
N MET A 42 7.24 -14.43 2.90
CA MET A 42 8.33 -14.22 3.85
C MET A 42 8.09 -13.02 4.75
N ALA A 43 8.43 -13.17 6.03
CA ALA A 43 8.46 -12.07 6.99
C ALA A 43 9.65 -12.21 7.93
N THR A 44 10.19 -11.09 8.38
CA THR A 44 11.22 -11.01 9.41
C THR A 44 10.58 -10.54 10.70
N ILE A 45 10.82 -11.27 11.78
CA ILE A 45 10.32 -10.96 13.13
C ILE A 45 11.52 -10.70 14.02
N VAL A 46 11.60 -9.49 14.55
CA VAL A 46 12.66 -9.08 15.48
C VAL A 46 12.12 -9.03 16.90
N LEU A 47 12.75 -9.79 17.76
CA LEU A 47 12.49 -9.89 19.20
C LEU A 47 13.81 -9.63 19.90
N ALA A 48 13.98 -8.46 20.50
CA ALA A 48 15.22 -8.06 21.17
C ALA A 48 15.41 -8.77 22.53
N ASP A 49 14.31 -9.09 23.20
CA ASP A 49 14.31 -9.81 24.46
C ASP A 49 14.45 -11.34 24.24
N ASP A 50 15.41 -11.96 24.94
CA ASP A 50 15.73 -13.37 24.78
C ASP A 50 14.59 -14.28 25.28
N ASP A 51 13.96 -13.95 26.39
CA ASP A 51 12.86 -14.74 26.97
C ASP A 51 11.63 -14.68 26.04
N LEU A 52 11.32 -13.50 25.53
CA LEU A 52 10.23 -13.33 24.57
C LEU A 52 10.51 -14.11 23.28
N ARG A 53 11.76 -14.10 22.80
CA ARG A 53 12.17 -14.85 21.60
C ARG A 53 12.11 -16.36 21.81
N CYS A 54 12.53 -16.86 23.00
CA CYS A 54 12.40 -18.28 23.35
C CYS A 54 10.94 -18.71 23.35
N ARG A 55 10.08 -18.00 24.06
CA ARG A 55 8.63 -18.29 24.11
C ARG A 55 7.99 -18.26 22.72
N PHE A 56 8.32 -17.28 21.90
CA PHE A 56 7.84 -17.20 20.52
C PHE A 56 8.24 -18.44 19.71
N ASN A 57 9.51 -18.87 19.81
CA ASN A 57 10.00 -20.04 19.08
C ASN A 57 9.34 -21.35 19.59
N GLU A 58 9.06 -21.47 20.88
CA GLU A 58 8.30 -22.58 21.43
C GLU A 58 6.89 -22.68 20.87
N GLU A 59 6.15 -21.56 20.85
CA GLU A 59 4.80 -21.51 20.28
C GLU A 59 4.80 -21.82 18.77
N MET A 60 5.75 -21.27 18.01
CA MET A 60 5.92 -21.59 16.60
C MET A 60 6.19 -23.08 16.36
N SER A 61 6.97 -23.71 17.26
CA SER A 61 7.25 -25.15 17.19
C SER A 61 6.02 -26.00 17.49
N ILE A 62 5.26 -25.65 18.54
CA ILE A 62 4.02 -26.33 18.93
C ILE A 62 2.97 -26.22 17.81
N ALA A 63 2.80 -25.03 17.26
CA ALA A 63 1.86 -24.76 16.19
C ALA A 63 2.28 -25.35 14.82
N GLN A 64 3.52 -25.85 14.71
CA GLN A 64 4.11 -26.35 13.45
C GLN A 64 3.95 -25.35 12.27
N THR A 65 3.98 -24.06 12.55
CA THR A 65 3.81 -22.99 11.56
C THR A 65 5.11 -22.56 10.91
N ARG A 66 6.23 -23.18 11.28
CA ARG A 66 7.54 -22.89 10.70
C ARG A 66 7.66 -23.56 9.33
N LEU A 67 7.15 -22.88 8.32
CA LEU A 67 7.29 -23.30 6.94
C LEU A 67 8.46 -22.52 6.32
N ASP A 68 9.62 -23.15 6.25
CA ASP A 68 10.79 -22.56 5.60
C ASP A 68 10.60 -22.57 4.08
N ASN A 69 10.26 -21.42 3.51
CA ASN A 69 10.23 -21.24 2.05
C ASN A 69 11.64 -20.92 1.54
N ILE A 70 12.33 -21.92 1.01
CA ILE A 70 13.70 -21.79 0.50
C ILE A 70 13.83 -20.71 -0.57
N PHE A 71 12.86 -20.61 -1.49
CA PHE A 71 12.83 -19.56 -2.51
C PHE A 71 12.59 -18.18 -1.90
N GLY A 72 11.74 -18.10 -0.88
CA GLY A 72 11.48 -16.87 -0.14
C GLY A 72 12.71 -16.35 0.58
N MET A 73 13.49 -17.24 1.22
CA MET A 73 14.76 -16.86 1.86
C MET A 73 15.79 -16.35 0.86
N ALA A 74 15.99 -17.06 -0.27
CA ALA A 74 16.89 -16.62 -1.32
C ALA A 74 16.48 -15.27 -1.91
N ALA A 75 15.19 -15.08 -2.18
CA ALA A 75 14.65 -13.83 -2.69
C ALA A 75 14.79 -12.66 -1.70
N LEU A 76 14.57 -12.91 -0.40
CA LEU A 76 14.77 -11.91 0.65
C LEU A 76 16.22 -11.42 0.71
N ILE A 77 17.18 -12.37 0.68
CA ILE A 77 18.61 -12.06 0.72
C ILE A 77 19.00 -11.23 -0.52
N ALA A 78 18.61 -11.69 -1.72
CA ALA A 78 18.90 -10.97 -2.96
C ALA A 78 18.27 -9.59 -2.99
N ALA A 79 17.01 -9.44 -2.53
CA ALA A 79 16.30 -8.17 -2.50
C ALA A 79 17.05 -7.11 -1.67
N TYR A 80 17.49 -7.46 -0.46
CA TYR A 80 18.17 -6.51 0.41
C TYR A 80 19.67 -6.33 0.11
N ASN A 81 20.33 -7.31 -0.51
CA ASN A 81 21.75 -7.15 -0.89
C ASN A 81 21.92 -6.45 -2.23
N ASP A 82 21.05 -6.74 -3.20
CA ASP A 82 21.26 -6.36 -4.60
C ASP A 82 20.13 -5.53 -5.21
N GLY A 83 19.00 -5.34 -4.47
CA GLY A 83 17.79 -4.74 -5.00
C GLY A 83 17.63 -3.23 -4.78
N GLU A 84 18.61 -2.53 -4.19
CA GLU A 84 18.50 -1.11 -3.81
C GLU A 84 18.23 -0.20 -5.02
N GLU A 85 18.97 -0.38 -6.13
CA GLU A 85 18.80 0.43 -7.34
C GLU A 85 17.39 0.27 -7.91
N TRP A 86 16.93 -0.98 -8.03
CA TRP A 86 15.56 -1.27 -8.49
C TRP A 86 14.50 -0.64 -7.59
N LEU A 87 14.67 -0.73 -6.27
CA LEU A 87 13.72 -0.15 -5.31
C LEU A 87 13.65 1.37 -5.43
N ASN A 88 14.81 2.03 -5.56
CA ASN A 88 14.89 3.48 -5.72
C ASN A 88 14.22 3.95 -7.03
N GLU A 89 14.43 3.24 -8.13
CA GLU A 89 13.74 3.51 -9.39
C GLU A 89 12.22 3.31 -9.28
N ALA A 90 11.79 2.23 -8.62
CA ALA A 90 10.37 1.96 -8.39
C ALA A 90 9.71 3.03 -7.52
N ILE A 91 10.38 3.50 -6.46
CA ILE A 91 9.91 4.60 -5.60
C ILE A 91 9.75 5.89 -6.43
N ALA A 92 10.77 6.24 -7.22
CA ALA A 92 10.73 7.44 -8.08
C ALA A 92 9.59 7.36 -9.10
N TYR A 93 9.39 6.19 -9.72
CA TYR A 93 8.32 5.97 -10.69
C TYR A 93 6.93 6.12 -10.06
N VAL A 94 6.71 5.52 -8.89
CA VAL A 94 5.45 5.62 -8.15
C VAL A 94 5.19 7.04 -7.65
N SER A 95 6.22 7.74 -7.18
CA SER A 95 6.12 9.16 -6.82
C SER A 95 5.67 10.01 -8.00
N GLY A 96 6.23 9.75 -9.18
CA GLY A 96 5.76 10.36 -10.44
C GLY A 96 4.31 10.01 -10.79
N ASN A 97 3.86 8.78 -10.51
CA ASN A 97 2.46 8.37 -10.70
C ASN A 97 1.51 9.11 -9.72
N LYS A 98 1.90 9.28 -8.46
CA LYS A 98 1.13 10.06 -7.48
C LYS A 98 0.96 11.52 -7.92
N ALA A 99 2.05 12.16 -8.31
CA ALA A 99 2.01 13.54 -8.79
C ALA A 99 1.13 13.70 -10.06
N TYR A 100 1.22 12.74 -10.98
CA TYR A 100 0.38 12.71 -12.16
C TYR A 100 -1.10 12.52 -11.81
N LEU A 101 -1.42 11.59 -10.91
CA LEU A 101 -2.78 11.34 -10.42
C LEU A 101 -3.37 12.61 -9.80
N GLU A 102 -2.65 13.23 -8.87
CA GLU A 102 -3.09 14.44 -8.17
C GLU A 102 -3.41 15.56 -9.15
N LYS A 103 -2.47 15.83 -10.09
CA LYS A 103 -2.68 16.85 -11.13
C LYS A 103 -3.88 16.53 -12.00
N PHE A 104 -4.04 15.29 -12.44
CA PHE A 104 -5.16 14.87 -13.28
C PHE A 104 -6.50 15.08 -12.56
N LEU A 105 -6.60 14.69 -11.30
CA LEU A 105 -7.82 14.89 -10.51
C LEU A 105 -8.14 16.38 -10.35
N GLN A 106 -7.17 17.21 -10.01
CA GLN A 106 -7.36 18.65 -9.82
C GLN A 106 -7.86 19.35 -11.12
N GLU A 107 -7.30 18.96 -12.26
CA GLU A 107 -7.60 19.62 -13.54
C GLU A 107 -8.87 19.08 -14.22
N ARG A 108 -9.18 17.77 -14.05
CA ARG A 108 -10.19 17.08 -14.87
C ARG A 108 -11.32 16.44 -14.09
N ILE A 109 -11.11 16.09 -12.80
CA ILE A 109 -12.13 15.44 -11.94
C ILE A 109 -12.08 16.05 -10.53
N PRO A 110 -12.35 17.35 -10.35
CA PRO A 110 -12.20 18.03 -9.07
C PRO A 110 -13.13 17.49 -7.96
N GLN A 111 -14.12 16.69 -8.31
CA GLN A 111 -15.01 16.00 -7.36
C GLN A 111 -14.35 14.86 -6.61
N ILE A 112 -13.19 14.39 -7.07
CA ILE A 112 -12.38 13.35 -6.42
C ILE A 112 -11.05 13.97 -6.01
N ARG A 113 -10.66 13.80 -4.75
CA ARG A 113 -9.40 14.33 -4.22
C ARG A 113 -8.50 13.20 -3.74
N MET A 114 -7.23 13.27 -4.08
CA MET A 114 -6.23 12.41 -3.46
C MET A 114 -5.91 12.95 -2.06
N ILE A 115 -5.98 12.08 -1.05
CA ILE A 115 -5.46 12.40 0.28
C ILE A 115 -3.93 12.34 0.23
N PRO A 116 -3.20 13.34 0.76
CA PRO A 116 -1.74 13.34 0.77
C PRO A 116 -1.17 12.04 1.33
N SER A 117 -0.23 11.44 0.61
CA SER A 117 0.37 10.14 0.96
C SER A 117 1.89 10.23 0.86
N GLU A 118 2.56 10.26 2.01
CA GLU A 118 4.02 10.35 2.11
C GLU A 118 4.72 9.03 1.80
N GLY A 119 4.07 7.90 2.04
CA GLY A 119 4.66 6.57 1.80
C GLY A 119 3.78 5.66 0.97
N THR A 120 4.28 4.44 0.72
CA THR A 120 3.61 3.38 -0.03
C THR A 120 3.15 3.77 -1.45
N TYR A 121 2.69 2.80 -2.19
CA TYR A 121 2.09 2.96 -3.53
C TYR A 121 0.55 2.92 -3.51
N LEU A 122 -0.03 2.94 -2.32
CA LEU A 122 -1.49 2.97 -2.11
C LEU A 122 -1.90 4.39 -1.79
N VAL A 123 -2.86 4.92 -2.53
CA VAL A 123 -3.41 6.25 -2.30
C VAL A 123 -4.88 6.15 -1.91
N TRP A 124 -5.32 7.10 -1.11
CA TRP A 124 -6.68 7.20 -0.64
C TRP A 124 -7.38 8.31 -1.41
N LEU A 125 -8.50 8.00 -2.04
CA LEU A 125 -9.27 8.94 -2.83
C LEU A 125 -10.54 9.32 -2.08
N ASP A 126 -10.70 10.59 -1.79
CA ASP A 126 -11.93 11.17 -1.25
C ASP A 126 -12.92 11.45 -2.38
N CYS A 127 -13.99 10.66 -2.41
CA CYS A 127 -15.09 10.76 -3.37
C CYS A 127 -16.34 11.38 -2.73
N SER A 128 -16.20 12.12 -1.62
CA SER A 128 -17.34 12.66 -0.85
C SER A 128 -18.21 13.66 -1.63
N GLN A 129 -17.73 14.21 -2.72
CA GLN A 129 -18.50 15.09 -3.61
C GLN A 129 -19.29 14.32 -4.69
N LEU A 130 -19.09 13.01 -4.83
CA LEU A 130 -19.92 12.16 -5.68
C LEU A 130 -21.22 11.79 -4.96
N PRO A 131 -22.32 11.51 -5.68
CA PRO A 131 -23.62 11.18 -5.08
C PRO A 131 -23.71 9.74 -4.55
N TYR A 132 -22.61 9.02 -4.47
CA TYR A 132 -22.55 7.59 -4.10
C TYR A 132 -21.74 7.37 -2.83
N ARG A 133 -22.10 6.33 -2.04
CA ARG A 133 -21.41 5.89 -0.83
C ARG A 133 -21.38 4.37 -0.76
N GLY A 134 -20.42 3.82 -0.01
CA GLY A 134 -20.31 2.39 0.25
C GLY A 134 -20.34 1.56 -1.03
N MET A 135 -21.16 0.52 -1.07
CA MET A 135 -21.31 -0.37 -2.22
C MET A 135 -21.80 0.35 -3.49
N ALA A 136 -22.59 1.42 -3.34
CA ALA A 136 -23.04 2.17 -4.51
C ALA A 136 -21.90 2.92 -5.21
N LEU A 137 -20.92 3.42 -4.45
CA LEU A 137 -19.71 4.03 -5.00
C LEU A 137 -18.84 3.00 -5.72
N GLU A 138 -18.66 1.83 -5.11
CA GLU A 138 -17.92 0.72 -5.73
C GLU A 138 -18.58 0.26 -7.05
N HIS A 139 -19.90 0.03 -7.04
CA HIS A 139 -20.65 -0.38 -8.22
C HIS A 139 -20.60 0.68 -9.33
N PHE A 140 -20.66 1.97 -8.99
CA PHE A 140 -20.48 3.04 -9.96
C PHE A 140 -19.11 2.96 -10.65
N MET A 141 -18.04 2.78 -9.88
CA MET A 141 -16.69 2.68 -10.43
C MET A 141 -16.50 1.43 -11.29
N ILE A 142 -17.06 0.30 -10.89
CA ILE A 142 -16.96 -0.95 -11.66
C ILE A 142 -17.82 -0.89 -12.94
N ASN A 143 -19.07 -0.48 -12.84
CA ASN A 143 -20.02 -0.62 -13.94
C ASN A 143 -19.95 0.54 -14.94
N GLU A 144 -19.73 1.77 -14.47
CA GLU A 144 -19.73 2.95 -15.32
C GLU A 144 -18.30 3.39 -15.74
N ALA A 145 -17.33 3.28 -14.81
CA ALA A 145 -15.95 3.62 -15.14
C ALA A 145 -15.11 2.41 -15.60
N ASN A 146 -15.57 1.17 -15.39
CA ASN A 146 -14.81 -0.06 -15.64
C ASN A 146 -13.45 -0.07 -14.89
N VAL A 147 -13.42 0.45 -13.67
CA VAL A 147 -12.24 0.48 -12.80
C VAL A 147 -12.59 -0.11 -11.44
N ALA A 148 -11.83 -1.12 -10.99
CA ALA A 148 -11.99 -1.71 -9.67
C ALA A 148 -11.02 -1.09 -8.67
N PHE A 149 -11.49 -0.86 -7.44
CA PHE A 149 -10.75 -0.35 -6.31
C PHE A 149 -10.90 -1.27 -5.11
N CYS A 150 -10.09 -1.06 -4.06
CA CYS A 150 -10.49 -1.52 -2.74
C CYS A 150 -11.47 -0.51 -2.18
N ALA A 151 -12.69 -0.95 -1.89
CA ALA A 151 -13.73 -0.06 -1.39
C ALA A 151 -13.42 0.42 0.03
N GLY A 152 -13.63 1.72 0.28
CA GLY A 152 -13.27 2.31 1.56
C GLY A 152 -14.09 1.78 2.74
N TYR A 153 -15.34 1.36 2.54
CA TYR A 153 -16.18 0.79 3.59
C TYR A 153 -15.62 -0.52 4.19
N GLU A 154 -14.75 -1.23 3.46
CA GLU A 154 -14.04 -2.43 3.98
C GLU A 154 -13.09 -2.06 5.13
N PHE A 155 -12.72 -0.79 5.28
CA PHE A 155 -11.84 -0.25 6.32
C PHE A 155 -12.60 0.43 7.47
N GLY A 156 -13.92 0.36 7.47
CA GLY A 156 -14.80 0.94 8.49
C GLY A 156 -15.83 1.94 7.91
N GLU A 157 -16.83 2.26 8.69
CA GLU A 157 -17.97 3.14 8.27
C GLU A 157 -17.52 4.51 7.77
N GLN A 158 -16.45 5.09 8.37
CA GLN A 158 -15.93 6.38 7.91
C GLN A 158 -15.33 6.30 6.50
N GLY A 159 -15.05 5.10 6.00
CA GLY A 159 -14.52 4.85 4.65
C GLY A 159 -15.55 4.86 3.53
N GLU A 160 -16.85 4.97 3.79
CA GLU A 160 -17.91 4.84 2.77
C GLU A 160 -17.82 5.82 1.60
N ALA A 161 -17.19 6.98 1.80
CA ALA A 161 -16.97 7.99 0.76
C ALA A 161 -15.59 7.86 0.09
N PHE A 162 -14.82 6.82 0.40
CA PHE A 162 -13.44 6.70 -0.03
C PHE A 162 -13.19 5.45 -0.86
N LEU A 163 -12.12 5.51 -1.66
CA LEU A 163 -11.59 4.40 -2.43
C LEU A 163 -10.08 4.30 -2.26
N ARG A 164 -9.53 3.10 -2.12
CA ARG A 164 -8.09 2.89 -2.12
C ARG A 164 -7.60 2.46 -3.49
N MET A 165 -6.71 3.24 -4.08
CA MET A 165 -6.12 2.99 -5.40
C MET A 165 -4.66 2.54 -5.26
N ASN A 166 -4.27 1.53 -6.03
CA ASN A 166 -2.87 1.15 -6.21
C ASN A 166 -2.32 1.87 -7.44
N VAL A 167 -1.25 2.66 -7.26
CA VAL A 167 -0.60 3.40 -8.33
C VAL A 167 0.75 2.80 -8.78
N ALA A 168 1.13 1.62 -8.24
CA ALA A 168 2.29 0.85 -8.70
C ALA A 168 1.94 0.07 -9.97
N CYS A 169 1.65 0.77 -11.04
CA CYS A 169 1.35 0.23 -12.35
C CYS A 169 1.97 1.09 -13.45
N PRO A 170 2.08 0.60 -14.70
CA PRO A 170 2.51 1.42 -15.82
C PRO A 170 1.67 2.69 -15.95
N ARG A 171 2.31 3.82 -16.29
CA ARG A 171 1.64 5.12 -16.47
C ARG A 171 0.47 5.03 -17.45
N CYS A 172 0.60 4.27 -18.54
CA CYS A 172 -0.49 4.09 -19.51
C CYS A 172 -1.74 3.43 -18.90
N THR A 173 -1.55 2.48 -17.96
CA THR A 173 -2.66 1.84 -17.23
C THR A 173 -3.35 2.86 -16.31
N LEU A 174 -2.56 3.65 -15.56
CA LEU A 174 -3.09 4.71 -14.71
C LEU A 174 -3.86 5.75 -15.54
N THR A 175 -3.29 6.22 -16.65
CA THR A 175 -3.93 7.19 -17.54
C THR A 175 -5.26 6.67 -18.06
N LYS A 176 -5.28 5.43 -18.56
CA LYS A 176 -6.52 4.80 -19.06
C LYS A 176 -7.60 4.73 -17.98
N ALA A 177 -7.24 4.32 -16.76
CA ALA A 177 -8.19 4.27 -15.64
C ALA A 177 -8.75 5.64 -15.31
N LEU A 178 -7.90 6.68 -15.27
CA LEU A 178 -8.31 8.05 -14.98
C LEU A 178 -9.25 8.62 -16.06
N GLU A 179 -8.97 8.36 -17.34
CA GLU A 179 -9.85 8.78 -18.45
C GLU A 179 -11.21 8.07 -18.39
N GLN A 180 -11.26 6.82 -17.99
CA GLN A 180 -12.50 6.09 -17.78
C GLN A 180 -13.31 6.67 -16.61
N ILE A 181 -12.66 6.98 -15.48
CA ILE A 181 -13.31 7.63 -14.34
C ILE A 181 -13.84 9.00 -14.71
N GLU A 182 -13.04 9.81 -15.40
CA GLU A 182 -13.46 11.14 -15.89
C GLU A 182 -14.72 11.06 -16.73
N LYS A 183 -14.74 10.14 -17.69
CA LYS A 183 -15.91 9.92 -18.56
C LYS A 183 -17.15 9.57 -17.75
N ALA A 184 -17.03 8.65 -16.78
CA ALA A 184 -18.15 8.23 -15.95
C ALA A 184 -18.66 9.39 -15.06
N VAL A 185 -17.74 10.12 -14.42
CA VAL A 185 -18.10 11.27 -13.56
C VAL A 185 -18.74 12.40 -14.35
N ASN A 186 -18.25 12.69 -15.56
CA ASN A 186 -18.84 13.72 -16.43
C ASN A 186 -20.23 13.36 -16.99
N CYS A 187 -20.61 12.09 -16.96
CA CYS A 187 -21.96 11.64 -17.31
C CYS A 187 -22.98 11.81 -16.17
N LEU A 188 -22.52 12.12 -14.94
CA LEU A 188 -23.42 12.35 -13.82
C LEU A 188 -24.24 13.64 -14.02
N PRO A 189 -25.51 13.67 -13.57
CA PRO A 189 -26.31 14.89 -13.56
C PRO A 189 -25.59 15.99 -12.75
N ARG A 190 -25.44 17.15 -13.33
CA ARG A 190 -24.93 18.33 -12.58
C ARG A 190 -25.92 18.67 -11.49
N GLN A 191 -25.50 18.64 -10.26
CA GLN A 191 -26.30 19.11 -9.11
C GLN A 191 -26.39 20.64 -9.12
#